data_8ac71227bf49076cdc5bf26aafc314a1
#
_entry.id   8ac71227bf49076cdc5bf26aafc314a1
#
_cell.length_a   1.000
_cell.length_b   1.000
_cell.length_c   1.000
_cell.angle_alpha   90.00
_cell.angle_beta   90.00
_cell.angle_gamma   90.00
#
_symmetry.space_group_name_H-M   'P 1'
#
loop_
_entity.id
_entity.type
_entity.pdbx_description
1 polymer ?
#
loop_
_entity_poly.entity_id
_entity_poly.type
_entity_poly.pdbx_seq_one_letter_code
_entity_poly.pdbx_strand_id
1 'polypeptide(L)'
;MNKEIRLSEEEQLYLKDFVKNGTHKAKEIIRARVLLMLDRTGKTDHVRYNRTAEYAGISVQAVYNMRDDYLEKQDITAYLTRKVRATPPVPAKVTGEVEAKIIALACSKAPDGHSRWTLRLLASKAVELNIIDSISYVRVQQILKKRNISLT
;
A
#
# COMPACT_ATOMS: atom_id res chain seq x y z
N MET A 1 24.96 -1.87 23.85
CA MET A 1 23.91 -2.92 23.91
C MET A 1 24.06 -3.82 22.71
N ASN A 2 24.23 -5.12 22.94
CA ASN A 2 24.39 -6.08 21.85
C ASN A 2 23.02 -6.31 21.18
N LYS A 3 22.84 -5.80 19.96
CA LYS A 3 21.59 -5.91 19.20
C LYS A 3 21.52 -7.25 18.46
N GLU A 4 21.60 -8.36 19.21
CA GLU A 4 21.49 -9.70 18.66
C GLU A 4 20.03 -10.15 18.59
N ILE A 5 19.70 -10.85 17.50
CA ILE A 5 18.39 -11.49 17.33
C ILE A 5 18.52 -12.93 17.83
N ARG A 6 17.59 -13.33 18.68
CA ARG A 6 17.43 -14.71 19.14
C ARG A 6 15.96 -15.10 18.97
N LEU A 7 15.72 -16.04 18.08
CA LEU A 7 14.39 -16.56 17.78
C LEU A 7 14.10 -17.78 18.64
N SER A 8 12.83 -17.92 19.03
CA SER A 8 12.35 -19.18 19.62
C SER A 8 12.29 -20.29 18.57
N GLU A 9 12.19 -21.55 19.00
CA GLU A 9 12.05 -22.69 18.07
C GLU A 9 10.79 -22.56 17.23
N GLU A 10 9.67 -22.10 17.83
CA GLU A 10 8.41 -21.87 17.14
C GLU A 10 8.54 -20.80 16.06
N GLU A 11 9.21 -19.70 16.37
CA GLU A 11 9.47 -18.62 15.42
C GLU A 11 10.36 -19.06 14.25
N GLN A 12 11.37 -19.84 14.54
CA GLN A 12 12.24 -20.43 13.50
C GLN A 12 11.47 -21.37 12.58
N LEU A 13 10.62 -22.25 13.13
CA LEU A 13 9.77 -23.16 12.36
C LEU A 13 8.78 -22.37 11.49
N TYR A 14 8.10 -21.40 12.07
CA TYR A 14 7.18 -20.52 11.37
C TYR A 14 7.85 -19.81 10.18
N LEU A 15 9.01 -19.20 10.40
CA LEU A 15 9.74 -18.49 9.33
C LEU A 15 10.26 -19.44 8.24
N LYS A 16 10.71 -20.65 8.61
CA LYS A 16 11.14 -21.66 7.64
C LYS A 16 9.97 -22.12 6.78
N ASP A 17 8.82 -22.35 7.39
CA ASP A 17 7.60 -22.73 6.67
C ASP A 17 7.11 -21.58 5.78
N PHE A 18 7.11 -20.34 6.29
CA PHE A 18 6.75 -19.14 5.56
C PHE A 18 7.60 -18.93 4.29
N VAL A 19 8.91 -19.19 4.36
CA VAL A 19 9.81 -19.09 3.21
C VAL A 19 9.61 -20.20 2.19
N LYS A 20 9.23 -21.41 2.67
CA LYS A 20 9.15 -22.63 1.87
C LYS A 20 7.78 -22.82 1.22
N ASN A 21 6.73 -22.51 1.95
CA ASN A 21 5.34 -22.79 1.58
C ASN A 21 4.53 -21.48 1.49
N GLY A 22 3.76 -21.33 0.43
CA GLY A 22 2.78 -20.27 0.30
C GLY A 22 3.12 -19.16 -0.71
N THR A 23 2.09 -18.42 -1.08
CA THR A 23 2.15 -17.25 -2.00
C THR A 23 2.33 -15.97 -1.20
N HIS A 24 3.57 -15.67 -0.80
CA HIS A 24 3.92 -14.46 -0.09
C HIS A 24 4.53 -13.42 -1.03
N LYS A 25 4.44 -12.14 -0.65
CA LYS A 25 5.11 -11.07 -1.40
C LYS A 25 6.63 -11.23 -1.31
N ALA A 26 7.33 -10.96 -2.41
CA ALA A 26 8.79 -11.11 -2.47
C ALA A 26 9.51 -10.38 -1.31
N LYS A 27 9.04 -9.20 -0.92
CA LYS A 27 9.62 -8.44 0.20
C LYS A 27 9.42 -9.13 1.56
N GLU A 28 8.30 -9.81 1.77
CA GLU A 28 8.02 -10.55 2.99
C GLU A 28 8.94 -11.78 3.10
N ILE A 29 9.15 -12.48 1.98
CA ILE A 29 10.08 -13.62 1.90
C ILE A 29 11.52 -13.16 2.18
N ILE A 30 11.96 -12.04 1.60
CA ILE A 30 13.30 -11.48 1.86
C ILE A 30 13.44 -11.15 3.35
N ARG A 31 12.46 -10.51 3.97
CA ARG A 31 12.46 -10.18 5.40
C ARG A 31 12.58 -11.44 6.27
N ALA A 32 11.80 -12.49 5.94
CA ALA A 32 11.86 -13.76 6.66
C ALA A 32 13.24 -14.43 6.55
N ARG A 33 13.82 -14.46 5.35
CA ARG A 33 15.16 -15.00 5.13
C ARG A 33 16.24 -14.23 5.88
N VAL A 34 16.22 -12.91 5.84
CA VAL A 34 17.15 -12.05 6.56
C VAL A 34 17.07 -12.32 8.06
N LEU A 35 15.86 -12.43 8.62
CA LEU A 35 15.67 -12.71 10.05
C LEU A 35 16.25 -14.06 10.45
N LEU A 36 16.01 -15.12 9.66
CA LEU A 36 16.62 -16.45 9.88
C LEU A 36 18.16 -16.44 9.81
N MET A 37 18.74 -15.59 8.94
CA MET A 37 20.20 -15.46 8.83
C MET A 37 20.81 -14.67 9.97
N LEU A 38 20.08 -13.69 10.51
CA LEU A 38 20.49 -12.88 11.66
C LEU A 38 20.29 -13.59 13.00
N ASP A 39 19.52 -14.67 13.03
CA ASP A 39 19.27 -15.46 14.24
C ASP A 39 20.56 -16.05 14.81
N ARG A 40 20.78 -15.78 16.09
CA ARG A 40 21.97 -16.21 16.87
C ARG A 40 21.68 -17.32 17.85
N THR A 41 20.48 -17.89 17.83
CA THR A 41 20.10 -18.98 18.74
C THR A 41 21.01 -20.19 18.52
N GLY A 42 21.73 -20.59 19.57
CA GLY A 42 22.67 -21.71 19.53
C GLY A 42 23.97 -21.47 18.72
N LYS A 43 24.26 -20.23 18.31
CA LYS A 43 25.46 -19.88 17.53
C LYS A 43 26.42 -18.98 18.31
N THR A 44 27.68 -19.21 18.16
CA THR A 44 28.77 -18.46 18.84
C THR A 44 29.54 -17.53 17.91
N ASP A 45 29.46 -17.74 16.59
CA ASP A 45 30.12 -16.92 15.57
C ASP A 45 29.40 -15.56 15.36
N HIS A 46 30.14 -14.56 14.89
CA HIS A 46 29.59 -13.23 14.64
C HIS A 46 28.64 -13.17 13.41
N VAL A 47 27.62 -12.31 13.50
CA VAL A 47 26.72 -12.03 12.36
C VAL A 47 27.52 -11.37 11.23
N ARG A 48 27.44 -11.94 10.04
CA ARG A 48 28.08 -11.39 8.83
C ARG A 48 27.05 -10.61 8.01
N TYR A 49 26.82 -9.36 8.38
CA TYR A 49 25.83 -8.48 7.71
C TYR A 49 26.06 -8.35 6.20
N ASN A 50 27.33 -8.21 5.78
CA ASN A 50 27.67 -8.12 4.35
C ASN A 50 27.25 -9.38 3.59
N ARG A 51 27.50 -10.56 4.15
CA ARG A 51 27.13 -11.83 3.55
C ARG A 51 25.61 -12.03 3.51
N THR A 52 24.92 -11.58 4.55
CA THR A 52 23.44 -11.59 4.59
C THR A 52 22.86 -10.68 3.52
N ALA A 53 23.42 -9.50 3.33
CA ALA A 53 23.02 -8.53 2.32
C ALA A 53 23.23 -9.09 0.90
N GLU A 54 24.38 -9.66 0.63
CA GLU A 54 24.73 -10.30 -0.65
C GLU A 54 23.77 -11.46 -0.96
N TYR A 55 23.55 -12.36 -0.01
CA TYR A 55 22.67 -13.51 -0.17
C TYR A 55 21.20 -13.10 -0.39
N ALA A 56 20.74 -12.06 0.28
CA ALA A 56 19.39 -11.55 0.16
C ALA A 56 19.19 -10.59 -1.03
N GLY A 57 20.27 -10.19 -1.73
CA GLY A 57 20.22 -9.25 -2.85
C GLY A 57 19.79 -7.83 -2.45
N ILE A 58 20.18 -7.37 -1.24
CA ILE A 58 19.83 -6.06 -0.68
C ILE A 58 21.07 -5.35 -0.15
N SER A 59 20.94 -4.05 0.16
CA SER A 59 22.05 -3.31 0.77
C SER A 59 22.27 -3.71 2.24
N VAL A 60 23.51 -3.55 2.72
CA VAL A 60 23.85 -3.80 4.12
C VAL A 60 23.05 -2.90 5.07
N GLN A 61 22.79 -1.66 4.67
CA GLN A 61 21.95 -0.74 5.43
C GLN A 61 20.52 -1.26 5.58
N ALA A 62 19.97 -1.90 4.53
CA ALA A 62 18.65 -2.52 4.62
C ALA A 62 18.61 -3.67 5.63
N VAL A 63 19.70 -4.46 5.74
CA VAL A 63 19.81 -5.53 6.74
C VAL A 63 19.79 -4.95 8.16
N TYR A 64 20.55 -3.87 8.41
CA TYR A 64 20.52 -3.17 9.71
C TYR A 64 19.13 -2.62 10.03
N ASN A 65 18.47 -1.99 9.07
CA ASN A 65 17.12 -1.47 9.26
C ASN A 65 16.10 -2.59 9.56
N MET A 66 16.24 -3.75 8.91
CA MET A 66 15.39 -4.91 9.16
C MET A 66 15.63 -5.50 10.57
N ARG A 67 16.87 -5.56 11.02
CA ARG A 67 17.21 -5.98 12.38
C ARG A 67 16.56 -5.06 13.42
N ASP A 68 16.74 -3.76 13.24
CA ASP A 68 16.24 -2.76 14.18
C ASP A 68 14.72 -2.72 14.21
N ASP A 69 14.05 -2.88 13.04
CA ASP A 69 12.59 -2.98 12.93
C ASP A 69 12.03 -4.21 13.67
N TYR A 70 12.71 -5.36 13.60
CA TYR A 70 12.31 -6.55 14.37
C TYR A 70 12.51 -6.36 15.89
N LEU A 71 13.65 -5.80 16.30
CA LEU A 71 13.95 -5.56 17.71
C LEU A 71 13.00 -4.53 18.36
N GLU A 72 12.49 -3.59 17.55
CA GLU A 72 11.49 -2.62 18.00
C GLU A 72 10.11 -3.26 18.17
N LYS A 73 9.69 -4.07 17.21
CA LYS A 73 8.34 -4.68 17.18
C LYS A 73 8.21 -5.91 18.05
N GLN A 74 9.26 -6.73 18.15
CA GLN A 74 9.28 -8.03 18.83
C GLN A 74 8.12 -8.96 18.44
N ASP A 75 7.59 -8.80 17.22
CA ASP A 75 6.48 -9.57 16.65
C ASP A 75 6.81 -9.87 15.18
N ILE A 76 6.87 -11.16 14.85
CA ILE A 76 7.18 -11.63 13.51
C ILE A 76 6.11 -11.20 12.50
N THR A 77 4.84 -11.30 12.85
CA THR A 77 3.74 -10.95 11.96
C THR A 77 3.77 -9.45 11.62
N ALA A 78 3.93 -8.61 12.62
CA ALA A 78 4.09 -7.17 12.44
C ALA A 78 5.38 -6.82 11.68
N TYR A 79 6.46 -7.59 11.88
CA TYR A 79 7.72 -7.41 11.16
C TYR A 79 7.59 -7.78 9.69
N LEU A 80 6.98 -8.92 9.36
CA LEU A 80 6.83 -9.38 7.97
C LEU A 80 5.89 -8.47 7.18
N THR A 81 4.80 -8.02 7.80
CA THR A 81 3.78 -7.18 7.16
C THR A 81 4.30 -5.76 6.91
N ARG A 82 4.10 -5.27 5.71
CA ARG A 82 4.43 -3.88 5.39
C ARG A 82 3.53 -2.93 6.17
N LYS A 83 4.13 -1.96 6.88
CA LYS A 83 3.37 -0.85 7.47
C LYS A 83 2.57 -0.13 6.38
N VAL A 84 1.24 -0.21 6.47
CA VAL A 84 0.35 0.50 5.57
C VAL A 84 0.33 1.97 5.99
N ARG A 85 0.47 2.86 5.02
CA ARG A 85 0.40 4.29 5.28
C ARG A 85 -1.03 4.66 5.68
N ALA A 86 -1.23 5.21 6.87
CA ALA A 86 -2.54 5.62 7.36
C ALA A 86 -3.16 6.75 6.52
N THR A 87 -2.30 7.65 6.02
CA THR A 87 -2.73 8.80 5.21
C THR A 87 -2.05 8.75 3.84
N PRO A 88 -2.78 8.90 2.74
CA PRO A 88 -2.18 9.01 1.41
C PRO A 88 -1.24 10.23 1.36
N PRO A 89 -0.14 10.18 0.58
CA PRO A 89 0.81 11.30 0.48
C PRO A 89 0.18 12.56 -0.15
N VAL A 90 -0.89 12.38 -0.93
CA VAL A 90 -1.66 13.47 -1.53
C VAL A 90 -3.13 13.22 -1.20
N PRO A 91 -3.86 14.21 -0.67
CA PRO A 91 -5.29 14.09 -0.44
C PRO A 91 -6.04 13.81 -1.75
N ALA A 92 -7.11 13.03 -1.67
CA ALA A 92 -7.91 12.73 -2.84
C ALA A 92 -8.56 14.03 -3.35
N LYS A 93 -8.33 14.38 -4.63
CA LYS A 93 -8.97 15.53 -5.27
C LYS A 93 -10.49 15.40 -5.29
N VAL A 94 -10.98 14.18 -5.46
CA VAL A 94 -12.41 13.87 -5.46
C VAL A 94 -12.81 13.39 -4.09
N THR A 95 -13.41 14.25 -3.31
CA THR A 95 -13.98 13.96 -1.99
C THR A 95 -15.42 13.47 -2.12
N GLY A 96 -16.00 12.93 -1.04
CA GLY A 96 -17.42 12.53 -1.03
C GLY A 96 -18.39 13.67 -1.37
N GLU A 97 -18.05 14.89 -0.96
CA GLU A 97 -18.82 16.10 -1.29
C GLU A 97 -18.78 16.40 -2.80
N VAL A 98 -17.62 16.30 -3.42
CA VAL A 98 -17.44 16.48 -4.86
C VAL A 98 -18.20 15.39 -5.64
N GLU A 99 -18.13 14.11 -5.20
CA GLU A 99 -18.91 13.03 -5.78
C GLU A 99 -20.42 13.34 -5.73
N ALA A 100 -20.92 13.79 -4.56
CA ALA A 100 -22.35 14.12 -4.41
C ALA A 100 -22.78 15.26 -5.32
N LYS A 101 -21.98 16.32 -5.45
CA LYS A 101 -22.26 17.45 -6.35
C LYS A 101 -22.29 17.04 -7.82
N ILE A 102 -21.35 16.17 -8.26
CA ILE A 102 -21.33 15.65 -9.65
C ILE A 102 -22.55 14.78 -9.91
N ILE A 103 -22.98 13.96 -8.95
CA ILE A 103 -24.19 13.14 -9.06
C ILE A 103 -25.43 14.02 -9.15
N ALA A 104 -25.57 15.01 -8.29
CA ALA A 104 -26.68 15.96 -8.35
C ALA A 104 -26.75 16.69 -9.70
N LEU A 105 -25.61 17.10 -10.25
CA LEU A 105 -25.51 17.70 -11.57
C LEU A 105 -25.94 16.71 -12.66
N ALA A 106 -25.53 15.45 -12.61
CA ALA A 106 -25.93 14.43 -13.57
C ALA A 106 -27.43 14.12 -13.56
N CYS A 107 -28.08 14.26 -12.40
CA CYS A 107 -29.54 14.09 -12.24
C CYS A 107 -30.34 15.35 -12.58
N SER A 108 -29.70 16.49 -12.79
CA SER A 108 -30.38 17.73 -13.21
C SER A 108 -30.65 17.76 -14.70
N LYS A 109 -31.47 18.73 -15.15
CA LYS A 109 -31.68 18.99 -16.57
C LYS A 109 -30.37 19.37 -17.26
N ALA A 110 -30.12 18.84 -18.45
CA ALA A 110 -29.00 19.23 -19.29
C ALA A 110 -29.02 20.73 -19.59
N PRO A 111 -27.85 21.40 -19.70
CA PRO A 111 -27.79 22.82 -20.00
C PRO A 111 -28.32 23.12 -21.41
N ASP A 112 -28.71 24.37 -21.60
CA ASP A 112 -29.25 24.83 -22.87
C ASP A 112 -28.32 24.53 -24.05
N GLY A 113 -28.93 24.04 -25.16
CA GLY A 113 -28.18 23.57 -26.32
C GLY A 113 -27.77 22.09 -26.28
N HIS A 114 -28.05 21.37 -25.19
CA HIS A 114 -27.80 19.95 -25.09
C HIS A 114 -29.04 19.15 -24.71
N SER A 115 -29.36 18.12 -25.50
CA SER A 115 -30.54 17.25 -25.26
C SER A 115 -30.34 16.31 -24.06
N ARG A 116 -29.12 16.01 -23.71
CA ARG A 116 -28.75 15.09 -22.60
C ARG A 116 -27.37 15.37 -22.04
N TRP A 117 -27.11 14.89 -20.83
CA TRP A 117 -25.79 14.90 -20.26
C TRP A 117 -24.87 13.89 -20.97
N THR A 118 -23.64 14.32 -21.22
CA THR A 118 -22.51 13.44 -21.58
C THR A 118 -21.42 13.51 -20.51
N LEU A 119 -20.59 12.47 -20.43
CA LEU A 119 -19.49 12.44 -19.44
C LEU A 119 -18.53 13.62 -19.59
N ARG A 120 -18.27 14.04 -20.83
CA ARG A 120 -17.40 15.21 -21.11
C ARG A 120 -18.07 16.51 -20.70
N LEU A 121 -19.36 16.67 -20.98
CA LEU A 121 -20.12 17.84 -20.59
C LEU A 121 -20.22 17.96 -19.08
N LEU A 122 -20.46 16.85 -18.37
CA LEU A 122 -20.43 16.82 -16.89
C LEU A 122 -19.07 17.22 -16.33
N ALA A 123 -17.98 16.70 -16.90
CA ALA A 123 -16.64 17.06 -16.47
C ALA A 123 -16.36 18.56 -16.66
N SER A 124 -16.73 19.13 -17.82
CA SER A 124 -16.57 20.56 -18.12
C SER A 124 -17.42 21.44 -17.19
N LYS A 125 -18.69 21.08 -16.99
CA LYS A 125 -19.59 21.82 -16.11
C LYS A 125 -19.21 21.73 -14.63
N ALA A 126 -18.66 20.61 -14.17
CA ALA A 126 -18.14 20.48 -12.81
C ALA A 126 -16.99 21.44 -12.54
N VAL A 127 -16.14 21.67 -13.54
CA VAL A 127 -15.05 22.67 -13.45
C VAL A 127 -15.60 24.09 -13.53
N GLU A 128 -16.49 24.38 -14.49
CA GLU A 128 -17.10 25.70 -14.66
C GLU A 128 -17.88 26.16 -13.43
N LEU A 129 -18.55 25.24 -12.74
CA LEU A 129 -19.28 25.52 -11.49
C LEU A 129 -18.38 25.51 -10.25
N ASN A 130 -17.06 25.45 -10.40
CA ASN A 130 -16.08 25.39 -9.32
C ASN A 130 -16.32 24.25 -8.30
N ILE A 131 -16.92 23.14 -8.75
CA ILE A 131 -17.09 21.95 -7.91
C ILE A 131 -15.73 21.27 -7.69
N ILE A 132 -14.87 21.31 -8.70
CA ILE A 132 -13.52 20.78 -8.70
C ILE A 132 -12.66 21.53 -9.72
N ASP A 133 -11.38 21.72 -9.42
CA ASP A 133 -10.44 22.44 -10.32
C ASP A 133 -10.20 21.70 -11.65
N SER A 134 -10.15 20.38 -11.61
CA SER A 134 -10.01 19.54 -12.81
C SER A 134 -10.47 18.12 -12.57
N ILE A 135 -11.19 17.55 -13.54
CA ILE A 135 -11.63 16.15 -13.51
C ILE A 135 -11.68 15.57 -14.92
N SER A 136 -11.26 14.31 -15.08
CA SER A 136 -11.41 13.61 -16.36
C SER A 136 -12.79 13.00 -16.51
N TYR A 137 -13.28 12.88 -17.76
CA TYR A 137 -14.55 12.19 -18.04
C TYR A 137 -14.54 10.72 -17.57
N VAL A 138 -13.38 10.05 -17.58
CA VAL A 138 -13.23 8.69 -17.08
C VAL A 138 -13.50 8.65 -15.56
N ARG A 139 -13.02 9.64 -14.81
CA ARG A 139 -13.29 9.73 -13.37
C ARG A 139 -14.76 10.01 -13.10
N VAL A 140 -15.41 10.88 -13.88
CA VAL A 140 -16.86 11.10 -13.81
C VAL A 140 -17.63 9.80 -14.05
N GLN A 141 -17.23 9.01 -15.07
CA GLN A 141 -17.82 7.71 -15.34
C GLN A 141 -17.71 6.74 -14.14
N GLN A 142 -16.53 6.68 -13.49
CA GLN A 142 -16.33 5.85 -12.31
C GLN A 142 -17.25 6.25 -11.15
N ILE A 143 -17.43 7.56 -10.93
CA ILE A 143 -18.31 8.09 -9.88
C ILE A 143 -19.76 7.65 -10.15
N LEU A 144 -20.28 7.84 -11.38
CA LEU A 144 -21.62 7.47 -11.75
C LEU A 144 -21.83 5.95 -11.68
N LYS A 145 -20.88 5.16 -12.19
CA LYS A 145 -20.93 3.70 -12.16
C LYS A 145 -20.97 3.14 -10.74
N LYS A 146 -20.21 3.73 -9.81
CA LYS A 146 -20.20 3.35 -8.39
C LYS A 146 -21.60 3.46 -7.75
N ARG A 147 -22.46 4.32 -8.29
CA ARG A 147 -23.84 4.57 -7.81
C ARG A 147 -24.91 4.03 -8.74
N ASN A 148 -24.54 3.23 -9.76
CA ASN A 148 -25.43 2.69 -10.78
C ASN A 148 -26.28 3.76 -11.50
N ILE A 149 -25.72 4.95 -11.74
CA ILE A 149 -26.40 6.05 -12.44
C ILE A 149 -26.01 5.98 -13.91
N SER A 150 -27.03 5.85 -14.76
CA SER A 150 -26.92 5.98 -16.22
C SER A 150 -27.29 7.38 -16.66
N LEU A 151 -26.54 7.94 -17.60
CA LEU A 151 -26.91 9.19 -18.26
C LEU A 151 -27.95 8.87 -19.35
N THR A 152 -29.15 9.33 -19.18
CA THR A 152 -30.22 9.27 -20.16
C THR A 152 -30.24 10.51 -21.02
#